data_cbfb3a07fcbb37a787238011c13a5cbc
#
_entry.id   cbfb3a07fcbb37a787238011c13a5cbc
#
_cell.length_a   1.000
_cell.length_b   1.000
_cell.length_c   1.000
_cell.angle_alpha   90.00
_cell.angle_beta   90.00
_cell.angle_gamma   90.00
#
_symmetry.space_group_name_H-M   'P 1'
#
loop_
_entity.id
_entity.type
_entity.pdbx_description
1 polymer ?
#
loop_
_entity_poly.entity_id
_entity_poly.type
_entity_poly.pdbx_seq_one_letter_code
_entity_poly.pdbx_strand_id
1 'polypeptide(L)'
;MRCAKSLTIPVFLLALALPARADFLLEAGRNTPLLMNRTPALFLTDPAGPKADPKAHARAQVDGKTLRVTLSWEDPTEDAVAGAKRAAYGGDAIYKKPTARTDLFGDAAALMLPAEKGGRAPGIMMGDPAREVRILLWRAGTGVETLRGRGRGTVERARNASGLSAVQARNGSRRQVTFTVEDFDPELPVSFAIWEGASGDRNGYKWYSPWYLVRP
;
A
#
# COMPACT_ATOMS: atom_id res chain seq x y z
N MET A 1 -66.90 30.29 -2.78
CA MET A 1 -65.60 30.05 -2.16
C MET A 1 -65.01 28.76 -2.75
N ARG A 2 -64.00 28.89 -3.62
CA ARG A 2 -63.32 27.74 -4.22
C ARG A 2 -61.97 27.58 -3.50
N CYS A 3 -61.79 26.45 -2.79
CA CYS A 3 -60.57 26.12 -2.09
C CYS A 3 -59.55 25.55 -3.10
N ALA A 4 -58.47 26.26 -3.33
CA ALA A 4 -57.34 25.76 -4.15
C ALA A 4 -56.47 24.81 -3.31
N LYS A 5 -56.42 23.54 -3.71
CA LYS A 5 -55.51 22.56 -3.12
C LYS A 5 -54.11 22.75 -3.73
N SER A 6 -53.17 23.19 -2.92
CA SER A 6 -51.77 23.28 -3.28
C SER A 6 -51.16 21.86 -3.34
N LEU A 7 -50.66 21.50 -4.52
CA LEU A 7 -49.98 20.21 -4.74
C LEU A 7 -48.51 20.43 -4.51
N THR A 8 -48.00 19.98 -3.36
CA THR A 8 -46.54 20.02 -3.03
C THR A 8 -45.89 18.77 -3.61
N ILE A 9 -45.08 18.95 -4.66
CA ILE A 9 -44.27 17.86 -5.25
C ILE A 9 -42.98 17.77 -4.44
N PRO A 10 -42.68 16.61 -3.83
CA PRO A 10 -41.39 16.45 -3.15
C PRO A 10 -40.28 16.33 -4.20
N VAL A 11 -39.35 17.27 -4.20
CA VAL A 11 -38.11 17.18 -4.99
C VAL A 11 -37.21 16.19 -4.27
N PHE A 12 -37.10 14.96 -4.78
CA PHE A 12 -36.07 14.01 -4.38
C PHE A 12 -34.75 14.48 -4.95
N LEU A 13 -33.91 15.10 -4.11
CA LEU A 13 -32.52 15.32 -4.41
C LEU A 13 -31.81 13.96 -4.41
N LEU A 14 -31.61 13.38 -5.59
CA LEU A 14 -30.77 12.22 -5.80
C LEU A 14 -29.32 12.68 -5.61
N ALA A 15 -28.77 12.55 -4.40
CA ALA A 15 -27.36 12.76 -4.14
C ALA A 15 -26.58 11.65 -4.87
N LEU A 16 -26.11 11.96 -6.07
CA LEU A 16 -25.10 11.14 -6.76
C LEU A 16 -23.84 11.17 -5.90
N ALA A 17 -23.64 10.12 -5.12
CA ALA A 17 -22.37 9.87 -4.45
C ALA A 17 -21.32 9.64 -5.55
N LEU A 18 -20.59 10.68 -5.88
CA LEU A 18 -19.41 10.56 -6.73
C LEU A 18 -18.44 9.58 -6.03
N PRO A 19 -17.94 8.55 -6.74
CA PRO A 19 -16.94 7.67 -6.17
C PRO A 19 -15.74 8.53 -5.75
N ALA A 20 -15.22 8.32 -4.55
CA ALA A 20 -14.01 8.98 -4.09
C ALA A 20 -12.89 8.57 -5.05
N ARG A 21 -12.58 9.44 -6.01
CA ARG A 21 -11.47 9.25 -6.95
C ARG A 21 -10.17 9.34 -6.17
N ALA A 22 -9.24 8.43 -6.47
CA ALA A 22 -7.85 8.65 -6.08
C ALA A 22 -7.38 9.93 -6.79
N ASP A 23 -6.81 10.86 -6.01
CA ASP A 23 -6.38 12.16 -6.51
C ASP A 23 -5.07 12.10 -7.31
N PHE A 24 -4.42 10.92 -7.34
CA PHE A 24 -3.12 10.69 -7.94
C PHE A 24 -3.20 9.68 -9.08
N LEU A 25 -2.37 9.89 -10.12
CA LEU A 25 -2.35 9.06 -11.32
C LEU A 25 -0.97 8.45 -11.56
N LEU A 26 -0.96 7.17 -11.98
CA LEU A 26 0.18 6.50 -12.60
C LEU A 26 -0.14 6.27 -14.07
N GLU A 27 0.47 7.04 -14.95
CA GLU A 27 0.36 6.80 -16.39
C GLU A 27 1.26 5.62 -16.79
N ALA A 28 0.70 4.66 -17.53
CA ALA A 28 1.45 3.50 -17.97
C ALA A 28 2.67 3.90 -18.83
N GLY A 29 3.77 3.20 -18.61
CA GLY A 29 5.05 3.48 -19.28
C GLY A 29 5.83 4.66 -18.71
N ARG A 30 5.23 5.52 -17.91
CA ARG A 30 5.88 6.70 -17.33
C ARG A 30 6.49 6.40 -15.95
N ASN A 31 7.67 6.95 -15.69
CA ASN A 31 8.29 6.92 -14.37
C ASN A 31 7.76 8.08 -13.53
N THR A 32 6.86 7.80 -12.60
CA THR A 32 6.14 8.80 -11.80
C THR A 32 6.75 8.92 -10.41
N PRO A 33 7.18 10.11 -9.97
CA PRO A 33 7.61 10.33 -8.60
C PRO A 33 6.40 10.15 -7.66
N LEU A 34 6.61 9.41 -6.58
CA LEU A 34 5.57 9.14 -5.60
C LEU A 34 5.59 10.16 -4.46
N LEU A 35 4.42 10.61 -4.07
CA LEU A 35 4.26 11.29 -2.79
C LEU A 35 4.36 10.25 -1.68
N MET A 36 5.40 10.36 -0.86
CA MET A 36 5.61 9.44 0.26
C MET A 36 5.35 10.15 1.59
N ASN A 37 4.58 9.50 2.43
CA ASN A 37 4.26 9.97 3.77
C ASN A 37 4.92 9.07 4.80
N ARG A 38 5.54 9.64 5.81
CA ARG A 38 6.03 8.89 6.96
C ARG A 38 4.86 8.56 7.90
N THR A 39 4.86 7.37 8.46
CA THR A 39 3.89 7.02 9.50
C THR A 39 3.97 8.06 10.63
N PRO A 40 2.86 8.71 10.99
CA PRO A 40 2.89 9.79 11.97
C PRO A 40 3.38 9.32 13.35
N ALA A 41 4.26 10.10 13.97
CA ALA A 41 4.77 9.85 15.32
C ALA A 41 3.67 9.78 16.39
N LEU A 42 2.50 10.38 16.11
CA LEU A 42 1.32 10.30 16.98
C LEU A 42 0.86 8.84 17.24
N PHE A 43 1.13 7.94 16.29
CA PHE A 43 0.75 6.54 16.41
C PHE A 43 1.89 5.63 16.82
N LEU A 44 3.12 6.10 16.67
CA LEU A 44 4.33 5.32 16.92
C LEU A 44 5.43 6.27 17.37
N THR A 45 6.10 5.97 18.46
CA THR A 45 7.34 6.65 18.83
C THR A 45 8.42 6.15 17.87
N ASP A 46 8.87 6.97 16.93
CA ASP A 46 10.01 6.62 16.08
C ASP A 46 11.30 6.83 16.88
N PRO A 47 12.01 5.77 17.28
CA PRO A 47 13.21 5.89 18.08
C PRO A 47 14.38 6.49 17.31
N ALA A 48 14.30 6.52 16.00
CA ALA A 48 15.41 6.94 15.14
C ALA A 48 15.27 8.37 14.61
N GLY A 49 14.23 9.11 15.03
CA GLY A 49 14.01 10.48 14.61
C GLY A 49 13.56 10.68 13.16
N PRO A 50 13.65 11.92 12.65
CA PRO A 50 13.23 12.22 11.29
C PRO A 50 14.07 11.46 10.25
N LYS A 51 13.41 10.93 9.23
CA LYS A 51 14.03 10.18 8.13
C LYS A 51 13.98 10.98 6.85
N ALA A 52 14.99 10.80 6.00
CA ALA A 52 14.98 11.35 4.66
C ALA A 52 13.93 10.66 3.79
N ASP A 53 13.29 11.43 2.89
CA ASP A 53 12.38 10.90 1.89
C ASP A 53 13.15 9.88 0.99
N PRO A 54 12.61 8.67 0.76
CA PRO A 54 13.25 7.64 -0.05
C PRO A 54 13.31 7.99 -1.54
N LYS A 55 12.78 9.13 -1.98
CA LYS A 55 12.69 9.57 -3.39
C LYS A 55 12.16 8.45 -4.29
N ALA A 56 11.03 7.92 -3.89
CA ALA A 56 10.42 6.78 -4.55
C ALA A 56 9.78 7.18 -5.88
N HIS A 57 9.87 6.26 -6.84
CA HIS A 57 9.18 6.36 -8.13
C HIS A 57 8.47 5.05 -8.42
N ALA A 58 7.36 5.14 -9.15
CA ALA A 58 6.69 3.97 -9.70
C ALA A 58 6.56 4.09 -11.22
N ARG A 59 6.72 2.95 -11.92
CA ARG A 59 6.43 2.80 -13.33
C ARG A 59 5.47 1.64 -13.52
N ALA A 60 4.26 1.94 -13.97
CA ALA A 60 3.24 0.95 -14.27
C ALA A 60 3.30 0.53 -15.73
N GLN A 61 2.96 -0.72 -16.01
CA GLN A 61 2.71 -1.29 -17.34
C GLN A 61 1.48 -2.18 -17.22
N VAL A 62 0.55 -2.01 -18.15
CA VAL A 62 -0.66 -2.82 -18.24
C VAL A 62 -0.63 -3.57 -19.55
N ASP A 63 -0.69 -4.90 -19.48
CA ASP A 63 -0.73 -5.80 -20.62
C ASP A 63 -1.94 -6.73 -20.46
N GLY A 64 -2.99 -6.44 -21.23
CA GLY A 64 -4.28 -7.08 -21.05
C GLY A 64 -4.81 -6.86 -19.64
N LYS A 65 -4.94 -7.95 -18.88
CA LYS A 65 -5.35 -7.93 -17.46
C LYS A 65 -4.18 -8.04 -16.49
N THR A 66 -2.95 -7.91 -16.96
CA THR A 66 -1.77 -8.00 -16.09
C THR A 66 -1.21 -6.61 -15.83
N LEU A 67 -1.16 -6.24 -14.56
CA LEU A 67 -0.44 -5.05 -14.10
C LEU A 67 0.96 -5.44 -13.64
N ARG A 68 1.99 -4.76 -14.17
CA ARG A 68 3.35 -4.78 -13.64
C ARG A 68 3.69 -3.39 -13.13
N VAL A 69 4.09 -3.29 -11.87
CA VAL A 69 4.53 -2.01 -11.30
C VAL A 69 5.94 -2.17 -10.75
N THR A 70 6.86 -1.41 -11.29
CA THR A 70 8.21 -1.28 -10.76
C THR A 70 8.26 -0.11 -9.80
N LEU A 71 8.39 -0.39 -8.51
CA LEU A 71 8.68 0.58 -7.46
C LEU A 71 10.19 0.70 -7.32
N SER A 72 10.73 1.92 -7.33
CA SER A 72 12.16 2.18 -7.16
C SER A 72 12.39 3.29 -6.15
N TRP A 73 13.43 3.17 -5.32
CA TRP A 73 13.80 4.16 -4.30
C TRP A 73 15.30 4.21 -4.09
N GLU A 74 15.77 5.27 -3.46
CA GLU A 74 17.17 5.39 -3.05
C GLU A 74 17.40 4.56 -1.78
N ASP A 75 18.38 3.66 -1.85
CA ASP A 75 18.76 2.75 -0.77
C ASP A 75 20.23 2.41 -0.93
N PRO A 76 21.12 3.16 -0.25
CA PRO A 76 22.58 2.97 -0.36
C PRO A 76 23.05 1.70 0.33
N THR A 77 22.23 1.09 1.18
CA THR A 77 22.58 -0.11 1.94
C THR A 77 21.91 -1.36 1.36
N GLU A 78 22.28 -2.51 1.88
CA GLU A 78 21.59 -3.77 1.57
C GLU A 78 21.32 -4.51 2.88
N ASP A 79 20.14 -4.28 3.40
CA ASP A 79 19.73 -4.82 4.69
C ASP A 79 18.82 -6.03 4.48
N ALA A 80 19.48 -7.19 4.27
CA ALA A 80 18.80 -8.47 4.20
C ALA A 80 18.89 -9.16 5.56
N VAL A 81 17.74 -9.47 6.15
CA VAL A 81 17.71 -10.26 7.39
C VAL A 81 17.50 -11.73 7.04
N ALA A 82 18.61 -12.43 6.79
CA ALA A 82 18.58 -13.87 6.60
C ALA A 82 18.09 -14.56 7.88
N GLY A 83 17.05 -15.37 7.79
CA GLY A 83 16.53 -16.13 8.91
C GLY A 83 15.74 -15.32 9.95
N ALA A 84 15.37 -14.08 9.63
CA ALA A 84 14.42 -13.34 10.47
C ALA A 84 13.18 -14.20 10.70
N LYS A 85 12.87 -14.46 11.97
CA LYS A 85 11.59 -15.07 12.32
C LYS A 85 10.51 -14.26 11.64
N ARG A 86 9.64 -14.93 10.88
CA ARG A 86 8.54 -14.31 10.20
C ARG A 86 7.84 -13.35 11.13
N ALA A 87 7.77 -12.08 10.77
CA ALA A 87 7.07 -11.09 11.57
C ALA A 87 5.67 -11.62 11.88
N ALA A 88 5.28 -11.57 13.16
CA ALA A 88 3.93 -11.89 13.55
C ALA A 88 3.00 -10.82 12.94
N TYR A 89 2.09 -11.24 12.09
CA TYR A 89 1.04 -10.36 11.57
C TYR A 89 -0.14 -10.41 12.52
N GLY A 90 -0.68 -9.24 12.83
CA GLY A 90 -1.86 -9.08 13.68
C GLY A 90 -1.56 -8.75 15.14
N GLY A 91 -2.56 -8.22 15.84
CA GLY A 91 -2.51 -7.87 17.26
C GLY A 91 -1.54 -6.73 17.59
N ASP A 92 -1.07 -6.72 18.84
CA ASP A 92 -0.22 -5.65 19.39
C ASP A 92 1.21 -5.62 18.85
N ALA A 93 1.59 -6.54 17.96
CA ALA A 93 2.93 -6.62 17.39
C ALA A 93 3.37 -5.32 16.69
N ILE A 94 2.40 -4.55 16.18
CA ILE A 94 2.63 -3.25 15.53
C ILE A 94 3.11 -2.18 16.52
N TYR A 95 2.75 -2.32 17.80
CA TYR A 95 2.98 -1.31 18.84
C TYR A 95 4.08 -1.67 19.83
N LYS A 96 4.57 -2.91 19.81
CA LYS A 96 5.65 -3.33 20.71
C LYS A 96 6.95 -2.64 20.33
N LYS A 97 7.57 -1.96 21.30
CA LYS A 97 8.96 -1.52 21.15
C LYS A 97 9.82 -2.76 20.87
N PRO A 98 10.74 -2.68 19.93
CA PRO A 98 11.67 -3.77 19.71
C PRO A 98 12.52 -3.94 20.94
N THR A 99 12.45 -5.10 21.51
CA THR A 99 13.19 -5.45 22.74
C THR A 99 14.54 -6.10 22.46
N ALA A 100 14.79 -6.48 21.20
CA ALA A 100 16.05 -7.12 20.84
C ALA A 100 16.44 -6.91 19.37
N ARG A 101 17.73 -7.05 19.05
CA ARG A 101 18.27 -7.09 17.68
C ARG A 101 17.66 -8.19 16.79
N THR A 102 17.00 -9.16 17.37
CA THR A 102 16.29 -10.24 16.66
C THR A 102 15.03 -9.78 15.94
N ASP A 103 14.54 -8.57 16.23
CA ASP A 103 13.39 -7.97 15.57
C ASP A 103 13.80 -7.06 14.40
N LEU A 104 15.02 -7.22 13.87
CA LEU A 104 15.48 -6.49 12.70
C LEU A 104 14.58 -6.82 11.51
N PHE A 105 14.06 -5.79 10.91
CA PHE A 105 13.32 -5.86 9.67
C PHE A 105 14.27 -5.36 8.58
N GLY A 106 14.60 -6.21 7.63
CA GLY A 106 15.38 -5.79 6.46
C GLY A 106 14.58 -4.88 5.55
N ASP A 107 15.22 -4.46 4.46
CA ASP A 107 14.55 -3.69 3.42
C ASP A 107 13.32 -4.42 2.92
N ALA A 108 12.24 -3.66 2.77
CA ALA A 108 11.01 -4.22 2.27
C ALA A 108 10.23 -3.19 1.43
N ALA A 109 9.40 -3.71 0.56
CA ALA A 109 8.47 -2.92 -0.22
C ALA A 109 7.13 -3.64 -0.34
N ALA A 110 6.05 -2.87 -0.43
CA ALA A 110 4.74 -3.43 -0.64
C ALA A 110 3.94 -2.69 -1.70
N LEU A 111 3.13 -3.45 -2.43
CA LEU A 111 2.02 -2.99 -3.24
C LEU A 111 0.73 -3.37 -2.54
N MET A 112 -0.17 -2.42 -2.35
CA MET A 112 -1.49 -2.61 -1.75
C MET A 112 -2.57 -2.22 -2.76
N LEU A 113 -3.63 -3.02 -2.82
CA LEU A 113 -4.80 -2.77 -3.66
C LEU A 113 -6.08 -3.23 -2.93
N PRO A 114 -7.26 -2.64 -3.22
CA PRO A 114 -8.51 -3.14 -2.70
C PRO A 114 -8.73 -4.60 -3.05
N ALA A 115 -9.35 -5.38 -2.17
CA ALA A 115 -9.71 -6.77 -2.46
C ALA A 115 -10.90 -6.85 -3.43
N GLU A 116 -11.76 -5.85 -3.42
CA GLU A 116 -12.99 -5.77 -4.20
C GLU A 116 -13.11 -4.46 -4.95
N LYS A 117 -13.85 -4.49 -6.06
CA LYS A 117 -14.16 -3.33 -6.90
C LYS A 117 -15.19 -2.39 -6.26
N GLY A 118 -15.20 -1.16 -6.77
CA GLY A 118 -16.25 -0.16 -6.53
C GLY A 118 -16.22 0.50 -5.16
N GLY A 119 -16.99 1.56 -5.03
CA GLY A 119 -17.08 2.39 -3.83
C GLY A 119 -15.82 3.22 -3.56
N ARG A 120 -15.72 3.79 -2.35
CA ARG A 120 -14.55 4.55 -1.92
C ARG A 120 -13.31 3.66 -1.78
N ALA A 121 -12.14 4.22 -1.94
CA ALA A 121 -10.90 3.51 -1.62
C ALA A 121 -10.89 3.06 -0.14
N PRO A 122 -10.36 1.85 0.17
CA PRO A 122 -10.18 1.42 1.55
C PRO A 122 -9.29 2.38 2.35
N GLY A 123 -9.33 2.28 3.66
CA GLY A 123 -8.42 3.02 4.53
C GLY A 123 -6.96 2.75 4.15
N ILE A 124 -6.17 3.82 3.97
CA ILE A 124 -4.76 3.71 3.55
C ILE A 124 -3.88 2.96 4.56
N MET A 125 -4.32 2.83 5.80
CA MET A 125 -3.63 2.09 6.83
C MET A 125 -4.07 0.61 6.83
N MET A 126 -3.84 -0.07 5.70
CA MET A 126 -4.09 -1.52 5.50
C MET A 126 -5.58 -1.88 5.50
N GLY A 127 -6.41 -1.05 4.87
CA GLY A 127 -7.84 -1.25 4.79
C GLY A 127 -8.62 -0.63 5.96
N ASP A 128 -9.89 -0.98 6.03
CA ASP A 128 -10.80 -0.66 7.14
C ASP A 128 -11.80 -1.83 7.34
N PRO A 129 -12.57 -1.85 8.44
CA PRO A 129 -13.48 -2.97 8.73
C PRO A 129 -14.48 -3.29 7.61
N ALA A 130 -14.87 -2.29 6.83
CA ALA A 130 -15.82 -2.44 5.73
C ALA A 130 -15.14 -2.85 4.42
N ARG A 131 -13.82 -2.61 4.27
CA ARG A 131 -13.12 -2.78 3.00
C ARG A 131 -11.74 -3.40 3.19
N GLU A 132 -11.63 -4.65 2.77
CA GLU A 132 -10.40 -5.41 2.80
C GLU A 132 -9.42 -4.94 1.72
N VAL A 133 -8.13 -5.04 2.00
CA VAL A 133 -7.05 -4.86 1.04
C VAL A 133 -6.24 -6.14 0.87
N ARG A 134 -5.69 -6.31 -0.33
CA ARG A 134 -4.63 -7.28 -0.63
C ARG A 134 -3.30 -6.55 -0.65
N ILE A 135 -2.26 -7.18 -0.11
CA ILE A 135 -0.93 -6.60 0.01
C ILE A 135 0.08 -7.63 -0.49
N LEU A 136 0.86 -7.25 -1.49
CA LEU A 136 2.05 -7.98 -1.89
C LEU A 136 3.22 -7.35 -1.13
N LEU A 137 3.83 -8.11 -0.24
CA LEU A 137 4.96 -7.67 0.56
C LEU A 137 6.22 -8.42 0.14
N TRP A 138 7.16 -7.71 -0.46
CA TRP A 138 8.51 -8.19 -0.70
C TRP A 138 9.43 -7.82 0.46
N ARG A 139 10.32 -8.72 0.86
CA ARG A 139 11.37 -8.48 1.85
C ARG A 139 12.70 -9.01 1.37
N ALA A 140 13.75 -8.24 1.61
CA ALA A 140 15.11 -8.67 1.35
C ALA A 140 15.46 -9.92 2.18
N GLY A 141 16.00 -10.94 1.52
CA GLY A 141 16.40 -12.21 2.13
C GLY A 141 15.27 -13.22 2.39
N THR A 142 13.99 -12.83 2.30
CA THR A 142 12.86 -13.75 2.55
C THR A 142 11.91 -13.91 1.36
N GLY A 143 11.95 -13.00 0.38
CA GLY A 143 11.11 -13.05 -0.81
C GLY A 143 9.76 -12.38 -0.63
N VAL A 144 8.71 -12.93 -1.25
CA VAL A 144 7.39 -12.33 -1.38
C VAL A 144 6.35 -13.05 -0.54
N GLU A 145 5.48 -12.28 0.09
CA GLU A 145 4.32 -12.77 0.81
C GLU A 145 3.07 -12.02 0.33
N THR A 146 1.96 -12.73 0.24
CA THR A 146 0.65 -12.11 0.02
C THR A 146 -0.11 -12.05 1.33
N LEU A 147 -0.59 -10.85 1.64
CA LEU A 147 -1.31 -10.56 2.87
C LEU A 147 -2.67 -9.96 2.53
N ARG A 148 -3.56 -9.98 3.51
CA ARG A 148 -4.83 -9.25 3.50
C ARG A 148 -4.97 -8.46 4.80
N GLY A 149 -5.75 -7.38 4.77
CA GLY A 149 -5.96 -6.54 5.95
C GLY A 149 -7.29 -5.79 5.90
N ARG A 150 -7.86 -5.55 7.08
CA ARG A 150 -9.08 -4.77 7.31
C ARG A 150 -8.84 -3.67 8.34
N GLY A 151 -7.67 -3.05 8.27
CA GLY A 151 -7.20 -2.03 9.19
C GLY A 151 -6.00 -2.46 10.01
N ARG A 152 -5.55 -1.59 10.90
CA ARG A 152 -4.39 -1.85 11.76
C ARG A 152 -4.62 -3.07 12.63
N GLY A 153 -3.57 -3.89 12.79
CA GLY A 153 -3.61 -5.06 13.64
C GLY A 153 -4.38 -6.26 13.06
N THR A 154 -4.96 -6.13 11.88
CA THR A 154 -5.75 -7.19 11.24
C THR A 154 -5.03 -7.90 10.11
N VAL A 155 -3.77 -7.50 9.82
CA VAL A 155 -3.02 -8.04 8.69
C VAL A 155 -2.66 -9.50 8.93
N GLU A 156 -3.03 -10.35 8.00
CA GLU A 156 -2.77 -11.79 8.03
C GLU A 156 -2.36 -12.31 6.65
N ARG A 157 -1.81 -13.52 6.58
CA ARG A 157 -1.46 -14.13 5.30
C ARG A 157 -2.70 -14.51 4.52
N ALA A 158 -2.70 -14.17 3.24
CA ALA A 158 -3.72 -14.66 2.32
C ALA A 158 -3.52 -16.17 2.09
N ARG A 159 -4.61 -16.93 2.16
CA ARG A 159 -4.56 -18.39 1.94
C ARG A 159 -4.32 -18.72 0.47
N ASN A 160 -4.80 -17.88 -0.45
CA ASN A 160 -4.65 -18.04 -1.90
C ASN A 160 -3.92 -16.81 -2.46
N ALA A 161 -2.73 -17.03 -3.00
CA ALA A 161 -1.85 -15.98 -3.52
C ALA A 161 -1.57 -16.17 -5.03
N SER A 162 -2.44 -16.88 -5.75
CA SER A 162 -2.30 -17.09 -7.21
C SER A 162 -2.33 -15.75 -7.95
N GLY A 163 -1.54 -15.64 -9.02
CA GLY A 163 -1.50 -14.47 -9.88
C GLY A 163 -0.77 -13.24 -9.30
N LEU A 164 -0.04 -13.41 -8.19
CA LEU A 164 0.69 -12.34 -7.53
C LEU A 164 2.15 -12.72 -7.35
N SER A 165 3.07 -11.88 -7.85
CA SER A 165 4.52 -12.10 -7.69
C SER A 165 5.29 -10.78 -7.56
N ALA A 166 6.53 -10.86 -7.09
CA ALA A 166 7.45 -9.74 -7.15
C ALA A 166 8.88 -10.20 -7.38
N VAL A 167 9.64 -9.40 -8.14
CA VAL A 167 11.04 -9.61 -8.46
C VAL A 167 11.82 -8.38 -8.09
N GLN A 168 12.96 -8.58 -7.42
CA GLN A 168 13.88 -7.52 -7.05
C GLN A 168 14.97 -7.35 -8.11
N ALA A 169 15.40 -6.10 -8.29
CA ALA A 169 16.63 -5.72 -8.96
C ALA A 169 17.30 -4.57 -8.21
N ARG A 170 18.60 -4.37 -8.44
CA ARG A 170 19.37 -3.25 -7.91
C ARG A 170 20.18 -2.61 -9.02
N ASN A 171 20.23 -1.29 -9.03
CA ASN A 171 21.05 -0.51 -9.94
C ASN A 171 21.77 0.58 -9.14
N GLY A 172 23.04 0.32 -8.79
CA GLY A 172 23.82 1.19 -7.90
C GLY A 172 23.17 1.33 -6.52
N SER A 173 22.96 2.56 -6.08
CA SER A 173 22.27 2.90 -4.83
C SER A 173 20.73 2.82 -4.93
N ARG A 174 20.19 2.44 -6.10
CA ARG A 174 18.75 2.40 -6.33
C ARG A 174 18.23 0.97 -6.26
N ARG A 175 17.32 0.72 -5.36
CA ARG A 175 16.60 -0.54 -5.27
C ARG A 175 15.34 -0.50 -6.12
N GLN A 176 14.98 -1.64 -6.70
CA GLN A 176 13.78 -1.80 -7.49
C GLN A 176 13.07 -3.10 -7.12
N VAL A 177 11.75 -3.04 -7.03
CA VAL A 177 10.89 -4.22 -6.88
C VAL A 177 9.76 -4.11 -7.90
N THR A 178 9.67 -5.10 -8.79
CA THR A 178 8.59 -5.19 -9.75
C THR A 178 7.53 -6.15 -9.24
N PHE A 179 6.36 -5.63 -8.93
CA PHE A 179 5.18 -6.39 -8.57
C PHE A 179 4.39 -6.74 -9.81
N THR A 180 3.89 -7.96 -9.88
CA THR A 180 2.97 -8.43 -10.93
C THR A 180 1.64 -8.83 -10.32
N VAL A 181 0.56 -8.32 -10.88
CA VAL A 181 -0.82 -8.62 -10.49
C VAL A 181 -1.57 -9.09 -11.73
N GLU A 182 -1.94 -10.37 -11.77
CA GLU A 182 -2.81 -10.93 -12.79
C GLU A 182 -4.28 -10.61 -12.46
N ASP A 183 -5.14 -10.65 -13.47
CA ASP A 183 -6.55 -10.27 -13.37
C ASP A 183 -6.79 -8.90 -12.72
N PHE A 184 -5.86 -7.96 -12.98
CA PHE A 184 -5.94 -6.58 -12.50
C PHE A 184 -7.10 -5.85 -13.16
N ASP A 185 -7.84 -5.12 -12.34
CA ASP A 185 -8.85 -4.19 -12.79
C ASP A 185 -8.30 -2.75 -12.75
N PRO A 186 -8.29 -2.03 -13.89
CA PRO A 186 -7.80 -0.64 -13.94
C PRO A 186 -8.58 0.35 -13.07
N GLU A 187 -9.79 0.00 -12.63
CA GLU A 187 -10.56 0.83 -11.70
C GLU A 187 -10.07 0.72 -10.26
N LEU A 188 -9.27 -0.31 -9.93
CA LEU A 188 -8.70 -0.47 -8.61
C LEU A 188 -7.48 0.44 -8.44
N PRO A 189 -7.47 1.30 -7.40
CA PRO A 189 -6.29 2.07 -7.08
C PRO A 189 -5.23 1.19 -6.42
N VAL A 190 -3.97 1.63 -6.54
CA VAL A 190 -2.81 1.00 -5.89
C VAL A 190 -2.14 1.98 -4.93
N SER A 191 -1.51 1.45 -3.89
CA SER A 191 -0.70 2.22 -2.96
C SER A 191 0.58 1.45 -2.65
N PHE A 192 1.62 2.16 -2.23
CA PHE A 192 2.95 1.62 -2.01
C PHE A 192 3.40 1.83 -0.58
N ALA A 193 4.27 0.95 -0.10
CA ALA A 193 5.00 1.17 1.14
C ALA A 193 6.45 0.73 0.99
N ILE A 194 7.35 1.40 1.73
CA ILE A 194 8.80 1.13 1.76
C ILE A 194 9.24 1.11 3.21
N TRP A 195 10.09 0.15 3.53
CA TRP A 195 10.83 0.05 4.79
C TRP A 195 12.31 0.05 4.49
N GLU A 196 13.04 0.89 5.16
CA GLU A 196 14.49 1.01 5.10
C GLU A 196 15.11 0.33 6.33
N GLY A 197 15.75 -0.81 6.11
CA GLY A 197 16.31 -1.64 7.18
C GLY A 197 17.40 -0.95 7.99
N ALA A 198 18.35 -0.27 7.32
CA ALA A 198 19.39 0.50 7.99
C ALA A 198 18.84 1.60 8.89
N SER A 199 17.71 2.14 8.53
CA SER A 199 16.98 3.15 9.30
C SER A 199 16.17 2.55 10.46
N GLY A 200 16.13 1.23 10.62
CA GLY A 200 15.36 0.53 11.64
C GLY A 200 13.85 0.52 11.35
N ASP A 201 13.45 0.72 10.12
CA ASP A 201 12.05 0.64 9.71
C ASP A 201 11.51 -0.76 9.86
N ARG A 202 10.28 -0.89 10.38
CA ARG A 202 9.62 -2.16 10.61
C ARG A 202 8.16 -1.99 10.98
N ASN A 203 7.35 -3.01 10.74
CA ASN A 203 5.94 -3.02 11.12
C ASN A 203 5.19 -1.74 10.66
N GLY A 204 4.76 -0.92 11.59
CA GLY A 204 4.09 0.34 11.32
C GLY A 204 5.03 1.48 10.94
N TYR A 205 6.34 1.40 11.24
CA TYR A 205 7.33 2.41 10.86
C TYR A 205 7.72 2.23 9.42
N LYS A 206 7.20 3.04 8.54
CA LYS A 206 7.38 2.93 7.10
C LYS A 206 7.06 4.23 6.39
N TRP A 207 7.51 4.32 5.16
CA TRP A 207 6.98 5.26 4.20
C TRP A 207 5.81 4.63 3.47
N TYR A 208 4.76 5.40 3.18
CA TYR A 208 3.62 4.93 2.40
C TYR A 208 3.09 6.04 1.49
N SER A 209 2.54 5.64 0.37
CA SER A 209 1.93 6.56 -0.59
C SER A 209 0.41 6.68 -0.38
N PRO A 210 -0.22 7.75 -0.86
CA PRO A 210 -1.67 7.75 -1.09
C PRO A 210 -2.07 6.70 -2.15
N TRP A 211 -3.36 6.62 -2.43
CA TRP A 211 -3.89 5.80 -3.50
C TRP A 211 -3.65 6.45 -4.87
N TYR A 212 -3.16 5.66 -5.83
CA TYR A 212 -2.96 6.03 -7.23
C TYR A 212 -3.88 5.22 -8.13
N LEU A 213 -4.53 5.84 -9.11
CA LEU A 213 -5.16 5.14 -10.23
C LEU A 213 -4.12 4.88 -11.30
N VAL A 214 -4.11 3.66 -11.84
CA VAL A 214 -3.29 3.30 -13.00
C VAL A 214 -4.09 3.61 -14.27
N ARG A 215 -3.50 4.42 -15.15
CA ARG A 215 -4.06 4.70 -16.47
C ARG A 215 -3.18 4.08 -17.55
N PRO A 216 -3.76 3.25 -18.42
CA PRO A 216 -3.09 2.71 -19.61
C PRO A 216 -2.59 3.79 -20.54
#